data_48b20621c974b8bf9cb8e1b960b39a8b
#
_entry.id   48b20621c974b8bf9cb8e1b960b39a8b
#
_cell.length_a   1.000
_cell.length_b   1.000
_cell.length_c   1.000
_cell.angle_alpha   90.00
_cell.angle_beta   90.00
_cell.angle_gamma   90.00
#
_symmetry.space_group_name_H-M   'P 1'
#
loop_
_entity.id
_entity.type
_entity.pdbx_description
1 polymer ?
#
loop_
_entity_poly.entity_id
_entity_poly.type
_entity_poly.pdbx_seq_one_letter_code
_entity_poly.pdbx_strand_id
1 'polypeptide(L)'
;MQKDNIVLIGMPGVGKSTVGVILAKVLGYQFIDADLVIQEQEKRLLREIIAEEGTEGFIQVENRVNATFEAHHAIIATGGSVVYGKEAMEHLQEIGTVIYLEVAYPELEKRLEDIKGRGVVLRDGQTLYDLYLERTPLYEKYADIRISETGLDIEQTVEQIVDGITNLH
;
A
#
# COMPACT_ATOMS: atom_id res chain seq x y z
N MET A 1 -22.36 -1.88 -2.70
CA MET A 1 -21.49 -0.81 -3.18
C MET A 1 -20.66 -1.28 -4.36
N GLN A 2 -20.49 -0.40 -5.32
CA GLN A 2 -19.73 -0.71 -6.52
C GLN A 2 -18.24 -0.58 -6.23
N LYS A 3 -17.47 -1.63 -6.55
CA LYS A 3 -16.01 -1.61 -6.38
C LYS A 3 -15.38 -0.93 -7.60
N ASP A 4 -15.32 0.38 -7.58
CA ASP A 4 -14.81 1.17 -8.68
C ASP A 4 -13.40 1.73 -8.45
N ASN A 5 -12.75 1.32 -7.38
CA ASN A 5 -11.37 1.72 -7.07
C ASN A 5 -10.41 0.55 -7.18
N ILE A 6 -9.13 0.86 -7.28
CA ILE A 6 -8.04 -0.12 -7.23
C ILE A 6 -7.15 0.27 -6.06
N VAL A 7 -6.93 -0.67 -5.15
CA VAL A 7 -6.13 -0.44 -3.94
C VAL A 7 -4.82 -1.22 -4.05
N LEU A 8 -3.70 -0.54 -3.94
CA LEU A 8 -2.38 -1.17 -4.01
C LEU A 8 -1.82 -1.34 -2.59
N ILE A 9 -1.50 -2.57 -2.22
CA ILE A 9 -0.86 -2.92 -0.95
C ILE A 9 0.46 -3.62 -1.19
N GLY A 10 1.34 -3.61 -0.21
CA GLY A 10 2.65 -4.26 -0.28
C GLY A 10 3.67 -3.55 0.59
N MET A 11 4.85 -4.13 0.68
CA MET A 11 5.95 -3.60 1.48
C MET A 11 6.39 -2.22 0.97
N PRO A 12 6.97 -1.38 1.86
CA PRO A 12 7.65 -0.16 1.41
C PRO A 12 8.72 -0.53 0.39
N GLY A 13 8.89 0.29 -0.64
CA GLY A 13 9.90 0.04 -1.67
C GLY A 13 9.45 -0.79 -2.85
N VAL A 14 8.22 -1.34 -2.84
CA VAL A 14 7.70 -2.05 -4.02
C VAL A 14 7.20 -1.10 -5.13
N GLY A 15 7.17 0.21 -4.87
CA GLY A 15 6.82 1.19 -5.89
C GLY A 15 5.33 1.42 -6.08
N LYS A 16 4.53 1.24 -5.04
CA LYS A 16 3.07 1.44 -5.09
C LYS A 16 2.67 2.79 -5.66
N SER A 17 3.33 3.86 -5.21
CA SER A 17 2.99 5.22 -5.67
C SER A 17 3.35 5.41 -7.15
N THR A 18 4.53 4.95 -7.57
CA THR A 18 4.98 5.07 -8.95
C THR A 18 4.09 4.26 -9.90
N VAL A 19 3.84 3.01 -9.54
CA VAL A 19 2.94 2.13 -10.30
C VAL A 19 1.54 2.73 -10.35
N GLY A 20 1.07 3.24 -9.20
CA GLY A 20 -0.27 3.81 -9.08
C GLY A 20 -0.49 5.02 -9.98
N VAL A 21 0.47 5.92 -10.06
CA VAL A 21 0.38 7.11 -10.93
C VAL A 21 0.27 6.71 -12.40
N ILE A 22 1.09 5.76 -12.83
CA ILE A 22 1.09 5.28 -14.23
C ILE A 22 -0.22 4.54 -14.53
N LEU A 23 -0.64 3.68 -13.62
CA LEU A 23 -1.89 2.94 -13.76
C LEU A 23 -3.09 3.90 -13.87
N ALA A 24 -3.10 4.96 -13.06
CA ALA A 24 -4.14 5.98 -13.12
C ALA A 24 -4.22 6.63 -14.49
N LYS A 25 -3.07 6.94 -15.09
CA LYS A 25 -3.02 7.50 -16.45
C LYS A 25 -3.54 6.53 -17.49
N VAL A 26 -3.15 5.27 -17.40
CA VAL A 26 -3.55 4.23 -18.35
C VAL A 26 -5.07 4.00 -18.32
N LEU A 27 -5.65 3.99 -17.12
CA LEU A 27 -7.08 3.70 -16.93
C LEU A 27 -7.98 4.94 -16.92
N GLY A 28 -7.38 6.13 -16.85
CA GLY A 28 -8.15 7.36 -16.74
C GLY A 28 -8.75 7.56 -15.35
N TYR A 29 -8.10 7.05 -14.32
CA TYR A 29 -8.53 7.15 -12.92
C TYR A 29 -7.80 8.28 -12.20
N GLN A 30 -8.33 8.71 -11.06
CA GLN A 30 -7.60 9.58 -10.15
C GLN A 30 -6.53 8.78 -9.40
N PHE A 31 -5.49 9.46 -8.95
CA PHE A 31 -4.49 8.85 -8.07
C PHE A 31 -4.62 9.43 -6.67
N ILE A 32 -4.69 8.58 -5.66
CA ILE A 32 -4.75 8.98 -4.25
C ILE A 32 -3.62 8.29 -3.49
N ASP A 33 -2.79 9.08 -2.82
CA ASP A 33 -1.79 8.58 -1.88
C ASP A 33 -2.41 8.62 -0.48
N ALA A 34 -2.64 7.46 0.11
CA ALA A 34 -3.29 7.36 1.42
C ALA A 34 -2.45 8.02 2.53
N ASP A 35 -1.12 8.03 2.40
CA ASP A 35 -0.26 8.71 3.37
C ASP A 35 -0.50 10.22 3.37
N LEU A 36 -0.73 10.80 2.20
CA LEU A 36 -1.08 12.23 2.10
C LEU A 36 -2.45 12.52 2.69
N VAL A 37 -3.39 11.60 2.55
CA VAL A 37 -4.72 11.73 3.18
C VAL A 37 -4.58 11.77 4.70
N ILE A 38 -3.74 10.91 5.27
CA ILE A 38 -3.46 10.89 6.71
C ILE A 38 -2.88 12.24 7.16
N GLN A 39 -1.87 12.73 6.45
CA GLN A 39 -1.21 14.00 6.77
C GLN A 39 -2.19 15.17 6.71
N GLU A 40 -3.06 15.19 5.72
CA GLU A 40 -4.07 16.23 5.58
C GLU A 40 -5.07 16.21 6.72
N GLN A 41 -5.60 15.05 7.08
CA GLN A 41 -6.58 14.92 8.16
C GLN A 41 -5.98 15.21 9.54
N GLU A 42 -4.75 14.75 9.78
CA GLU A 42 -4.11 14.92 11.09
C GLU A 42 -3.39 16.26 11.24
N LYS A 43 -3.20 17.01 10.15
CA LYS A 43 -2.45 18.27 10.13
C LYS A 43 -1.02 18.09 10.64
N ARG A 44 -0.42 16.92 10.39
CA ARG A 44 0.94 16.56 10.80
C ARG A 44 1.58 15.68 9.75
N LEU A 45 2.90 15.70 9.65
CA LEU A 45 3.63 14.74 8.82
C LEU A 45 3.61 13.36 9.48
N LEU A 46 3.74 12.30 8.70
CA LEU A 46 3.76 10.94 9.24
C LEU A 46 4.82 10.78 10.32
N ARG A 47 6.03 11.31 10.09
CA ARG A 47 7.12 11.25 11.06
C ARG A 47 6.77 11.94 12.39
N GLU A 48 5.97 13.01 12.32
CA GLU A 48 5.51 13.72 13.52
C GLU A 48 4.50 12.89 14.29
N ILE A 49 3.60 12.22 13.58
CA ILE A 49 2.62 11.32 14.21
C ILE A 49 3.35 10.18 14.93
N ILE A 50 4.32 9.58 14.27
CA ILE A 50 5.12 8.47 14.85
C ILE A 50 5.92 8.96 16.06
N ALA A 51 6.52 10.15 15.97
CA ALA A 51 7.29 10.72 17.08
C ALA A 51 6.43 11.02 18.29
N GLU A 52 5.20 11.51 18.09
CA GLU A 52 4.30 11.92 19.16
C GLU A 52 3.51 10.76 19.73
N GLU A 53 3.06 9.81 18.89
CA GLU A 53 2.15 8.74 19.29
C GLU A 53 2.77 7.35 19.26
N GLY A 54 4.00 7.22 18.75
CA GLY A 54 4.66 5.94 18.61
C GLY A 54 4.14 5.13 17.43
N THR A 55 4.77 3.97 17.21
CA THR A 55 4.41 3.06 16.11
C THR A 55 2.97 2.57 16.23
N GLU A 56 2.57 2.14 17.42
CA GLU A 56 1.21 1.61 17.64
C GLU A 56 0.15 2.73 17.49
N GLY A 57 0.45 3.94 17.96
CA GLY A 57 -0.44 5.09 17.79
C GLY A 57 -0.59 5.44 16.31
N PHE A 58 0.49 5.42 15.56
CA PHE A 58 0.44 5.64 14.11
C PHE A 58 -0.43 4.59 13.40
N ILE A 59 -0.28 3.32 13.76
CA ILE A 59 -1.08 2.24 13.17
C ILE A 59 -2.58 2.47 13.44
N GLN A 60 -2.93 2.95 14.63
CA GLN A 60 -4.33 3.27 14.95
C GLN A 60 -4.86 4.44 14.12
N VAL A 61 -4.06 5.48 13.93
CA VAL A 61 -4.41 6.63 13.08
C VAL A 61 -4.60 6.18 11.63
N GLU A 62 -3.67 5.40 11.12
CA GLU A 62 -3.73 4.87 9.76
C GLU A 62 -4.98 4.02 9.55
N ASN A 63 -5.32 3.17 10.52
CA ASN A 63 -6.53 2.36 10.46
C ASN A 63 -7.79 3.23 10.41
N ARG A 64 -7.89 4.22 11.31
CA ARG A 64 -9.05 5.11 11.37
C ARG A 64 -9.24 5.88 10.06
N VAL A 65 -8.18 6.45 9.53
CA VAL A 65 -8.25 7.26 8.31
C VAL A 65 -8.62 6.38 7.10
N ASN A 66 -7.98 5.22 6.95
CA ASN A 66 -8.26 4.33 5.83
C ASN A 66 -9.61 3.63 5.94
N ALA A 67 -10.18 3.55 7.14
CA ALA A 67 -11.50 2.95 7.35
C ALA A 67 -12.66 3.86 6.94
N THR A 68 -12.41 5.15 6.76
CA THR A 68 -13.48 6.14 6.62
C THR A 68 -13.40 7.03 5.38
N PHE A 69 -12.23 7.13 4.71
CA PHE A 69 -12.19 8.00 3.54
C PHE A 69 -12.89 7.36 2.34
N GLU A 70 -13.40 8.20 1.45
CA GLU A 70 -14.13 7.77 0.29
C GLU A 70 -13.41 8.16 -1.00
N ALA A 71 -13.56 7.33 -2.02
CA ALA A 71 -12.99 7.57 -3.33
C ALA A 71 -13.81 6.84 -4.39
N HIS A 72 -13.78 7.38 -5.63
CA HIS A 72 -14.45 6.78 -6.78
C HIS A 72 -13.53 6.88 -7.98
N HIS A 73 -13.44 5.79 -8.75
CA HIS A 73 -12.56 5.71 -9.91
C HIS A 73 -11.15 6.18 -9.61
N ALA A 74 -10.60 5.66 -8.51
CA ALA A 74 -9.27 6.05 -8.04
C ALA A 74 -8.35 4.84 -7.89
N ILE A 75 -7.06 5.11 -8.11
CA ILE A 75 -6.00 4.20 -7.71
C ILE A 75 -5.52 4.69 -6.34
N ILE A 76 -5.65 3.86 -5.33
CA ILE A 76 -5.29 4.20 -3.96
C ILE A 76 -3.99 3.48 -3.59
N ALA A 77 -2.90 4.23 -3.45
CA ALA A 77 -1.64 3.68 -2.98
C ALA A 77 -1.58 3.82 -1.46
N THR A 78 -1.50 2.69 -0.75
CA THR A 78 -1.52 2.66 0.72
C THR A 78 -0.12 2.62 1.30
N GLY A 79 0.00 2.93 2.59
CA GLY A 79 1.22 2.69 3.33
C GLY A 79 1.43 1.20 3.62
N GLY A 80 2.68 0.79 3.84
CA GLY A 80 3.01 -0.62 4.05
C GLY A 80 2.36 -1.24 5.28
N SER A 81 2.01 -0.44 6.28
CA SER A 81 1.42 -0.92 7.53
C SER A 81 -0.10 -0.94 7.54
N VAL A 82 -0.76 -0.56 6.44
CA VAL A 82 -2.23 -0.49 6.38
C VAL A 82 -2.89 -1.84 6.74
N VAL A 83 -2.23 -2.94 6.45
CA VAL A 83 -2.75 -4.30 6.67
C VAL A 83 -2.89 -4.67 8.14
N TYR A 84 -2.32 -3.89 9.06
CA TYR A 84 -2.56 -4.09 10.49
C TYR A 84 -3.97 -3.60 10.91
N GLY A 85 -4.59 -2.75 10.11
CA GLY A 85 -5.91 -2.22 10.40
C GLY A 85 -7.00 -3.08 9.78
N LYS A 86 -7.69 -3.85 10.61
CA LYS A 86 -8.79 -4.70 10.13
C LYS A 86 -9.91 -3.87 9.50
N GLU A 87 -10.32 -2.81 10.16
CA GLU A 87 -11.40 -1.94 9.70
C GLU A 87 -11.01 -1.22 8.41
N ALA A 88 -9.76 -0.78 8.33
CA ALA A 88 -9.22 -0.17 7.11
C ALA A 88 -9.30 -1.13 5.94
N MET A 89 -8.81 -2.37 6.12
CA MET A 89 -8.80 -3.34 5.03
C MET A 89 -10.19 -3.79 4.63
N GLU A 90 -11.10 -3.95 5.58
CA GLU A 90 -12.49 -4.28 5.27
C GLU A 90 -13.13 -3.18 4.43
N HIS A 91 -12.92 -1.92 4.78
CA HIS A 91 -13.44 -0.78 4.01
C HIS A 91 -12.83 -0.73 2.60
N LEU A 92 -11.52 -0.88 2.51
CA LEU A 92 -10.83 -0.85 1.20
C LEU A 92 -11.29 -1.99 0.30
N GLN A 93 -11.58 -3.17 0.87
CA GLN A 93 -12.16 -4.29 0.11
C GLN A 93 -13.58 -3.99 -0.37
N GLU A 94 -14.35 -3.22 0.40
CA GLU A 94 -15.69 -2.82 -0.01
C GLU A 94 -15.69 -1.85 -1.17
N ILE A 95 -14.77 -0.90 -1.20
CA ILE A 95 -14.75 0.16 -2.19
C ILE A 95 -13.88 -0.13 -3.41
N GLY A 96 -13.05 -1.16 -3.38
CA GLY A 96 -12.13 -1.42 -4.46
C GLY A 96 -11.62 -2.85 -4.54
N THR A 97 -10.89 -3.11 -5.62
CA THR A 97 -10.16 -4.36 -5.82
C THR A 97 -8.77 -4.20 -5.22
N VAL A 98 -8.40 -5.06 -4.29
CA VAL A 98 -7.12 -4.98 -3.57
C VAL A 98 -6.07 -5.80 -4.31
N ILE A 99 -4.99 -5.14 -4.70
CA ILE A 99 -3.88 -5.74 -5.43
C ILE A 99 -2.63 -5.73 -4.56
N TYR A 100 -2.08 -6.90 -4.29
CA TYR A 100 -0.82 -7.05 -3.58
C TYR A 100 0.34 -7.05 -4.57
N LEU A 101 1.21 -6.05 -4.47
CA LEU A 101 2.45 -5.99 -5.24
C LEU A 101 3.54 -6.70 -4.46
N GLU A 102 3.92 -7.89 -4.93
CA GLU A 102 4.83 -8.79 -4.25
C GLU A 102 6.23 -8.69 -4.85
N VAL A 103 7.24 -8.55 -3.99
CA VAL A 103 8.65 -8.52 -4.40
C VAL A 103 9.40 -9.51 -3.51
N ALA A 104 10.28 -10.32 -4.09
CA ALA A 104 11.12 -11.23 -3.34
C ALA A 104 12.01 -10.45 -2.37
N TYR A 105 12.23 -11.00 -1.17
CA TYR A 105 12.94 -10.28 -0.11
C TYR A 105 14.33 -9.74 -0.53
N PRO A 106 15.19 -10.52 -1.21
CA PRO A 106 16.50 -9.99 -1.61
C PRO A 106 16.43 -8.73 -2.48
N GLU A 107 15.45 -8.66 -3.38
CA GLU A 107 15.23 -7.49 -4.22
C GLU A 107 14.69 -6.33 -3.41
N LEU A 108 13.78 -6.60 -2.48
CA LEU A 108 13.22 -5.60 -1.58
C LEU A 108 14.30 -4.97 -0.70
N GLU A 109 15.17 -5.80 -0.11
CA GLU A 109 16.28 -5.34 0.71
C GLU A 109 17.18 -4.39 -0.05
N LYS A 110 17.52 -4.74 -1.30
CA LYS A 110 18.32 -3.91 -2.18
C LYS A 110 17.65 -2.57 -2.49
N ARG A 111 16.36 -2.60 -2.81
CA ARG A 111 15.60 -1.36 -3.11
C ARG A 111 15.56 -0.41 -1.92
N LEU A 112 15.41 -0.93 -0.72
CA LEU A 112 15.34 -0.11 0.50
C LEU A 112 16.70 0.41 0.94
N GLU A 113 17.81 -0.29 0.65
CA GLU A 113 19.16 0.22 0.87
C GLU A 113 19.44 1.45 -0.01
N ASP A 114 18.94 1.43 -1.25
CA ASP A 114 19.13 2.53 -2.20
C ASP A 114 18.26 3.75 -1.85
N ILE A 115 17.24 3.59 -1.00
CA ILE A 115 16.31 4.65 -0.62
C ILE A 115 16.46 4.94 0.87
N LYS A 116 17.63 5.44 1.27
CA LYS A 116 17.88 5.86 2.66
C LYS A 116 16.98 7.03 3.04
N GLY A 117 16.26 6.91 4.15
CA GLY A 117 15.43 7.96 4.70
C GLY A 117 13.93 7.78 4.50
N ARG A 118 13.47 6.74 3.83
CA ARG A 118 12.06 6.39 3.86
C ARG A 118 11.72 5.84 5.25
N GLY A 119 10.75 6.45 5.90
CA GLY A 119 10.25 5.97 7.19
C GLY A 119 9.59 4.60 7.06
N VAL A 120 10.34 3.56 7.32
CA VAL A 120 9.78 2.23 7.51
C VAL A 120 9.36 2.13 8.96
N VAL A 121 8.08 1.80 9.22
CA VAL A 121 7.55 1.66 10.57
C VAL A 121 8.03 0.34 11.15
N LEU A 122 9.06 0.39 12.00
CA LEU A 122 9.65 -0.76 12.69
C LEU A 122 9.43 -0.64 14.19
N ARG A 123 9.14 -1.77 14.84
CA ARG A 123 9.15 -1.86 16.29
C ARG A 123 10.59 -2.02 16.77
N ASP A 124 10.83 -1.70 18.04
CA ASP A 124 12.17 -1.82 18.64
C ASP A 124 12.70 -3.24 18.48
N GLY A 125 13.93 -3.35 17.97
CA GLY A 125 14.60 -4.65 17.74
C GLY A 125 14.11 -5.41 16.51
N GLN A 126 13.16 -4.89 15.78
CA GLN A 126 12.63 -5.54 14.58
C GLN A 126 13.51 -5.24 13.36
N THR A 127 13.86 -6.28 12.60
CA THR A 127 14.59 -6.13 11.34
C THR A 127 13.60 -6.01 10.17
N LEU A 128 14.09 -5.57 9.01
CA LEU A 128 13.29 -5.55 7.80
C LEU A 128 12.76 -6.96 7.44
N TYR A 129 13.61 -7.98 7.64
CA TYR A 129 13.21 -9.37 7.39
C TYR A 129 12.07 -9.81 8.31
N ASP A 130 12.16 -9.45 9.59
CA ASP A 130 11.08 -9.73 10.55
C ASP A 130 9.78 -9.09 10.12
N LEU A 131 9.87 -7.84 9.66
CA LEU A 131 8.72 -7.10 9.16
C LEU A 131 8.12 -7.75 7.91
N TYR A 132 8.98 -8.18 7.00
CA TYR A 132 8.56 -8.88 5.79
C TYR A 132 7.79 -10.16 6.14
N LEU A 133 8.32 -10.97 7.05
CA LEU A 133 7.68 -12.22 7.48
C LEU A 133 6.36 -11.97 8.20
N GLU A 134 6.27 -10.90 8.98
CA GLU A 134 5.05 -10.54 9.72
C GLU A 134 3.95 -10.04 8.78
N ARG A 135 4.30 -9.18 7.82
CA ARG A 135 3.33 -8.52 6.95
C ARG A 135 2.87 -9.36 5.76
N THR A 136 3.73 -10.22 5.22
CA THR A 136 3.40 -11.00 4.02
C THR A 136 2.10 -11.80 4.17
N PRO A 137 1.86 -12.54 5.26
CA PRO A 137 0.60 -13.25 5.42
C PRO A 137 -0.63 -12.33 5.44
N LEU A 138 -0.46 -11.10 5.95
CA LEU A 138 -1.54 -10.12 6.00
C LEU A 138 -1.85 -9.57 4.60
N TYR A 139 -0.83 -9.28 3.81
CA TYR A 139 -1.04 -8.87 2.41
C TYR A 139 -1.77 -9.96 1.63
N GLU A 140 -1.35 -11.20 1.79
CA GLU A 140 -1.99 -12.34 1.12
C GLU A 140 -3.44 -12.52 1.55
N LYS A 141 -3.72 -12.30 2.83
CA LYS A 141 -5.06 -12.43 3.39
C LYS A 141 -6.05 -11.46 2.76
N TYR A 142 -5.63 -10.21 2.53
CA TYR A 142 -6.52 -9.16 2.07
C TYR A 142 -6.52 -8.94 0.56
N ALA A 143 -5.59 -9.54 -0.17
CA ALA A 143 -5.45 -9.32 -1.60
C ALA A 143 -6.52 -10.07 -2.39
N ASP A 144 -7.12 -9.38 -3.36
CA ASP A 144 -7.96 -10.02 -4.38
C ASP A 144 -7.09 -10.55 -5.52
N ILE A 145 -5.99 -9.84 -5.82
CA ILE A 145 -5.06 -10.20 -6.89
C ILE A 145 -3.64 -10.06 -6.35
N ARG A 146 -2.76 -10.99 -6.71
CA ARG A 146 -1.33 -10.93 -6.40
C ARG A 146 -0.55 -10.74 -7.70
N ILE A 147 0.29 -9.71 -7.73
CA ILE A 147 1.17 -9.42 -8.86
C ILE A 147 2.62 -9.52 -8.38
N SER A 148 3.38 -10.46 -8.92
CA SER A 148 4.81 -10.54 -8.63
C SER A 148 5.56 -9.55 -9.51
N GLU A 149 6.25 -8.60 -8.89
CA GLU A 149 7.07 -7.62 -9.59
C GLU A 149 8.50 -8.12 -9.84
N THR A 150 8.87 -9.27 -9.27
CA THR A 150 10.23 -9.77 -9.35
C THR A 150 10.65 -9.94 -10.80
N GLY A 151 11.72 -9.22 -11.20
CA GLY A 151 12.21 -9.24 -12.57
C GLY A 151 11.42 -8.41 -13.57
N LEU A 152 10.40 -7.67 -13.12
CA LEU A 152 9.59 -6.80 -13.99
C LEU A 152 9.98 -5.33 -13.82
N ASP A 153 9.88 -4.57 -14.91
CA ASP A 153 9.93 -3.12 -14.85
C ASP A 153 8.53 -2.56 -14.54
N ILE A 154 8.43 -1.24 -14.41
CA ILE A 154 7.18 -0.57 -14.05
C ILE A 154 6.11 -0.81 -15.12
N GLU A 155 6.47 -0.71 -16.41
CA GLU A 155 5.51 -0.92 -17.50
C GLU A 155 4.95 -2.33 -17.50
N GLN A 156 5.82 -3.33 -17.32
CA GLN A 156 5.42 -4.73 -17.24
C GLN A 156 4.51 -4.98 -16.04
N THR A 157 4.81 -4.37 -14.90
CA THR A 157 3.98 -4.47 -13.70
C THR A 157 2.58 -3.90 -13.97
N VAL A 158 2.50 -2.72 -14.59
CA VAL A 158 1.22 -2.09 -14.93
C VAL A 158 0.42 -2.97 -15.90
N GLU A 159 1.07 -3.54 -16.92
CA GLU A 159 0.42 -4.45 -17.86
C GLU A 159 -0.18 -5.67 -17.14
N GLN A 160 0.56 -6.26 -16.21
CA GLN A 160 0.06 -7.40 -15.45
C GLN A 160 -1.13 -7.03 -14.56
N ILE A 161 -1.12 -5.83 -14.00
CA ILE A 161 -2.26 -5.35 -13.20
C ILE A 161 -3.51 -5.21 -14.09
N VAL A 162 -3.36 -4.58 -15.25
CA VAL A 162 -4.46 -4.40 -16.20
C VAL A 162 -5.03 -5.76 -16.62
N ASP A 163 -4.16 -6.70 -16.97
CA ASP A 163 -4.57 -8.05 -17.34
C ASP A 163 -5.30 -8.75 -16.19
N GLY A 164 -4.79 -8.64 -14.98
CA GLY A 164 -5.39 -9.23 -13.79
C GLY A 164 -6.79 -8.70 -13.51
N ILE A 165 -6.97 -7.38 -13.65
CA ILE A 165 -8.27 -6.74 -13.45
C ILE A 165 -9.26 -7.17 -14.55
N THR A 166 -8.79 -7.22 -15.80
CA THR A 166 -9.62 -7.62 -16.93
C THR A 166 -10.10 -9.08 -16.77
N ASN A 167 -9.24 -9.96 -16.29
CA ASN A 167 -9.58 -11.37 -16.08
C ASN A 167 -10.50 -11.59 -14.88
N LEU A 168 -10.56 -10.65 -13.94
CA LEU A 168 -11.44 -10.75 -12.77
C LEU A 168 -12.91 -10.46 -13.13
N HIS A 169 -13.12 -9.74 -14.20
CA HIS A 169 -14.43 -9.36 -14.72
C HIS A 169 -14.71 -10.13 -16.02
#